data_f9260fbc93cbe9d1b9ba04e2a25a336f
#
_entry.id   f9260fbc93cbe9d1b9ba04e2a25a336f
#
_cell.length_a   1.000
_cell.length_b   1.000
_cell.length_c   1.000
_cell.angle_alpha   90.00
_cell.angle_beta   90.00
_cell.angle_gamma   90.00
#
_symmetry.space_group_name_H-M   'P 1'
#
loop_
_entity.id
_entity.type
_entity.pdbx_description
1 polymer ?
#
loop_
_entity_poly.entity_id
_entity_poly.type
_entity_poly.pdbx_seq_one_letter_code
_entity_poly.pdbx_strand_id
1 'polypeptide(L)'
;MPKALSVFWSSLGTFYSELFTFAGMNLLWFVLSIPIAAVVFLVLAFASSLFPFLSFLANVTQMGPLLLWFVFFFLLVSPNPVSAGIYYFANQAARHQLLEFAYFWAGLRRYFAKSAILFAISTVGMLAVLFNLSFYVSVPNDYIRLLGILFLYLLYFWLSMQLYVLPLVIEYPQRSVLTILKNAALIALD
;
A
#
# COMPACT_ATOMS: atom_id res chain seq x y z
N MET A 1 -8.90 29.52 31.44
CA MET A 1 -9.38 28.56 30.44
C MET A 1 -8.94 27.15 30.81
N PRO A 2 -9.77 26.11 30.69
CA PRO A 2 -9.33 24.77 31.02
C PRO A 2 -8.18 24.37 30.08
N LYS A 3 -7.13 23.74 30.63
CA LYS A 3 -5.91 23.32 29.91
C LYS A 3 -6.22 22.56 28.60
N ALA A 4 -7.33 21.79 28.57
CA ALA A 4 -7.77 21.07 27.38
C ALA A 4 -8.10 22.00 26.19
N LEU A 5 -8.71 23.14 26.43
CA LEU A 5 -9.09 24.09 25.39
C LEU A 5 -7.87 24.80 24.79
N SER A 6 -6.88 25.12 25.59
CA SER A 6 -5.62 25.72 25.11
C SER A 6 -4.81 24.73 24.27
N VAL A 7 -4.77 23.45 24.68
CA VAL A 7 -4.13 22.37 23.89
C VAL A 7 -4.86 22.17 22.56
N PHE A 8 -6.18 22.17 22.56
CA PHE A 8 -6.97 22.04 21.34
C PHE A 8 -6.68 23.18 20.35
N TRP A 9 -6.69 24.43 20.79
CA TRP A 9 -6.42 25.59 19.94
C TRP A 9 -4.96 25.60 19.46
N SER A 10 -4.01 25.22 20.30
CA SER A 10 -2.60 25.07 19.89
C SER A 10 -2.44 23.99 18.82
N SER A 11 -3.09 22.82 19.01
CA SER A 11 -3.05 21.72 18.02
C SER A 11 -3.71 22.10 16.70
N LEU A 12 -4.82 22.86 16.72
CA LEU A 12 -5.44 23.41 15.52
C LEU A 12 -4.50 24.38 14.79
N GLY A 13 -3.84 25.29 15.52
CA GLY A 13 -2.87 26.23 14.94
C GLY A 13 -1.72 25.50 14.24
N THR A 14 -1.14 24.49 14.89
CA THR A 14 -0.09 23.64 14.31
C THR A 14 -0.60 22.89 13.08
N PHE A 15 -1.82 22.32 13.14
CA PHE A 15 -2.44 21.63 12.01
C PHE A 15 -2.56 22.56 10.79
N TYR A 16 -3.07 23.79 10.99
CA TYR A 16 -3.21 24.74 9.87
C TYR A 16 -1.87 25.20 9.30
N SER A 17 -0.85 25.41 10.13
CA SER A 17 0.48 25.77 9.67
C SER A 17 1.15 24.67 8.85
N GLU A 18 0.87 23.39 9.19
CA GLU A 18 1.45 22.24 8.52
C GLU A 18 0.58 21.70 7.36
N LEU A 19 -0.68 22.17 7.24
CA LEU A 19 -1.63 21.69 6.24
C LEU A 19 -1.08 21.75 4.82
N PHE A 20 -0.44 22.86 4.45
CA PHE A 20 0.14 23.01 3.11
C PHE A 20 1.31 22.05 2.88
N THR A 21 2.11 21.76 3.90
CA THR A 21 3.20 20.80 3.81
C THR A 21 2.66 19.39 3.63
N PHE A 22 1.63 18.99 4.39
CA PHE A 22 0.98 17.70 4.22
C PHE A 22 0.25 17.57 2.88
N ALA A 23 -0.46 18.62 2.44
CA ALA A 23 -1.13 18.63 1.14
C ALA A 23 -0.12 18.52 -0.01
N GLY A 24 0.98 19.27 0.06
CA GLY A 24 2.07 19.21 -0.91
C GLY A 24 2.73 17.82 -0.96
N MET A 25 2.93 17.19 0.20
CA MET A 25 3.46 15.83 0.29
C MET A 25 2.52 14.79 -0.32
N ASN A 26 1.22 14.88 -0.06
CA ASN A 26 0.24 13.99 -0.66
C ASN A 26 0.16 14.16 -2.19
N LEU A 27 0.24 15.40 -2.67
CA LEU A 27 0.31 15.67 -4.11
C LEU A 27 1.58 15.10 -4.74
N LEU A 28 2.73 15.28 -4.08
CA LEU A 28 4.01 14.73 -4.53
C LEU A 28 3.96 13.19 -4.57
N TRP A 29 3.42 12.56 -3.54
CA TRP A 29 3.19 11.10 -3.50
C TRP A 29 2.32 10.66 -4.67
N PHE A 30 1.20 11.34 -4.91
CA PHE A 30 0.29 11.01 -6.00
C PHE A 30 1.01 11.08 -7.36
N VAL A 31 1.69 12.19 -7.65
CA VAL A 31 2.42 12.38 -8.91
C VAL A 31 3.51 11.33 -9.10
N LEU A 32 4.31 11.04 -8.06
CA LEU A 32 5.39 10.06 -8.13
C LEU A 32 4.88 8.61 -8.14
N SER A 33 3.65 8.36 -7.71
CA SER A 33 3.02 7.03 -7.79
C SER A 33 2.49 6.71 -9.20
N ILE A 34 2.23 7.71 -10.04
CA ILE A 34 1.74 7.52 -11.42
C ILE A 34 2.69 6.63 -12.26
N PRO A 35 4.01 6.89 -12.32
CA PRO A 35 4.93 6.01 -13.04
C PRO A 35 4.93 4.57 -12.53
N ILE A 36 4.83 4.38 -11.21
CA ILE A 36 4.76 3.03 -10.61
C ILE A 36 3.47 2.33 -11.04
N ALA A 37 2.34 3.04 -10.99
CA ALA A 37 1.05 2.53 -11.47
C ALA A 37 1.12 2.13 -12.94
N ALA A 38 1.71 2.97 -13.78
CA ALA A 38 1.89 2.69 -15.20
C ALA A 38 2.75 1.44 -15.45
N VAL A 39 3.87 1.29 -14.74
CA VAL A 39 4.72 0.11 -14.83
C VAL A 39 3.98 -1.15 -14.40
N VAL A 40 3.27 -1.10 -13.25
CA VAL A 40 2.45 -2.24 -12.78
C VAL A 40 1.41 -2.61 -13.83
N PHE A 41 0.69 -1.62 -14.37
CA PHE A 41 -0.32 -1.84 -15.41
C PHE A 41 0.29 -2.50 -16.67
N LEU A 42 1.42 -1.99 -17.16
CA LEU A 42 2.10 -2.55 -18.33
C LEU A 42 2.58 -3.99 -18.09
N VAL A 43 3.13 -4.27 -16.89
CA VAL A 43 3.56 -5.62 -16.52
C VAL A 43 2.36 -6.57 -16.48
N LEU A 44 1.23 -6.15 -15.90
CA LEU A 44 0.01 -6.96 -15.86
C LEU A 44 -0.57 -7.22 -17.25
N ALA A 45 -0.63 -6.17 -18.09
CA ALA A 45 -1.09 -6.30 -19.47
C ALA A 45 -0.20 -7.24 -20.28
N PHE A 46 1.12 -7.12 -20.17
CA PHE A 46 2.07 -8.00 -20.82
C PHE A 46 1.96 -9.44 -20.30
N ALA A 47 1.89 -9.64 -18.99
CA ALA A 47 1.73 -10.96 -18.41
C ALA A 47 0.43 -11.64 -18.87
N SER A 48 -0.68 -10.90 -18.98
CA SER A 48 -1.95 -11.45 -19.46
C SER A 48 -1.90 -11.88 -20.93
N SER A 49 -1.06 -11.25 -21.75
CA SER A 49 -0.86 -11.64 -23.16
C SER A 49 0.00 -12.89 -23.32
N LEU A 50 0.98 -13.10 -22.43
CA LEU A 50 1.87 -14.26 -22.48
C LEU A 50 1.27 -15.51 -21.82
N PHE A 51 0.45 -15.33 -20.82
CA PHE A 51 -0.10 -16.42 -20.02
C PHE A 51 -1.64 -16.42 -20.08
N PRO A 52 -2.27 -17.29 -20.91
CA PRO A 52 -3.71 -17.35 -21.06
C PRO A 52 -4.48 -17.55 -19.75
N PHE A 53 -3.85 -18.21 -18.75
CA PHE A 53 -4.46 -18.37 -17.41
C PHE A 53 -4.60 -17.05 -16.65
N LEU A 54 -3.89 -15.99 -17.07
CA LEU A 54 -4.04 -14.63 -16.55
C LEU A 54 -5.07 -13.80 -17.34
N SER A 55 -5.83 -14.43 -18.25
CA SER A 55 -6.88 -13.74 -19.05
C SER A 55 -7.93 -13.04 -18.18
N PHE A 56 -8.10 -13.46 -16.91
CA PHE A 56 -8.93 -12.74 -15.96
C PHE A 56 -8.46 -11.29 -15.75
N LEU A 57 -7.14 -11.00 -15.89
CA LEU A 57 -6.60 -9.63 -15.84
C LEU A 57 -7.04 -8.80 -17.05
N ALA A 58 -7.16 -9.44 -18.22
CA ALA A 58 -7.70 -8.77 -19.41
C ALA A 58 -9.18 -8.39 -19.23
N ASN A 59 -9.97 -9.25 -18.58
CA ASN A 59 -11.36 -8.94 -18.24
C ASN A 59 -11.45 -7.81 -17.20
N VAL A 60 -10.54 -7.77 -16.22
CA VAL A 60 -10.44 -6.67 -15.24
C VAL A 60 -10.07 -5.35 -15.93
N THR A 61 -9.21 -5.37 -16.97
CA THR A 61 -8.87 -4.15 -17.73
C THR A 61 -10.06 -3.56 -18.49
N GLN A 62 -11.07 -4.38 -18.86
CA GLN A 62 -12.31 -3.92 -19.46
C GLN A 62 -13.24 -3.20 -18.48
N MET A 63 -13.04 -3.39 -17.18
CA MET A 63 -13.81 -2.70 -16.13
C MET A 63 -13.45 -1.20 -15.96
N GLY A 64 -12.50 -0.68 -16.76
CA GLY A 64 -12.21 0.76 -16.86
C GLY A 64 -12.00 1.47 -15.51
N PRO A 65 -12.94 2.34 -15.11
CA PRO A 65 -12.78 3.15 -13.88
C PRO A 65 -12.59 2.34 -12.61
N LEU A 66 -13.22 1.16 -12.48
CA LEU A 66 -13.08 0.30 -11.30
C LEU A 66 -11.67 -0.25 -11.16
N LEU A 67 -11.01 -0.58 -12.28
CA LEU A 67 -9.61 -0.98 -12.27
C LEU A 67 -8.70 0.15 -11.79
N LEU A 68 -8.92 1.37 -12.29
CA LEU A 68 -8.14 2.54 -11.87
C LEU A 68 -8.27 2.77 -10.36
N TRP A 69 -9.48 2.67 -9.82
CA TRP A 69 -9.71 2.75 -8.38
C TRP A 69 -9.01 1.63 -7.61
N PHE A 70 -9.05 0.40 -8.10
CA PHE A 70 -8.37 -0.73 -7.48
C PHE A 70 -6.85 -0.55 -7.48
N VAL A 71 -6.25 -0.16 -8.62
CA VAL A 71 -4.82 0.10 -8.72
C VAL A 71 -4.41 1.25 -7.80
N PHE A 72 -5.19 2.33 -7.77
CA PHE A 72 -4.96 3.46 -6.89
C PHE A 72 -5.01 3.04 -5.42
N PHE A 73 -6.04 2.31 -5.01
CA PHE A 73 -6.19 1.79 -3.65
C PHE A 73 -5.04 0.83 -3.29
N PHE A 74 -4.69 -0.07 -4.20
CA PHE A 74 -3.55 -0.97 -4.00
C PHE A 74 -2.24 -0.22 -3.80
N LEU A 75 -1.98 0.83 -4.60
CA LEU A 75 -0.79 1.66 -4.44
C LEU A 75 -0.79 2.43 -3.10
N LEU A 76 -1.95 2.88 -2.66
CA LEU A 76 -2.09 3.57 -1.38
C LEU A 76 -1.71 2.66 -0.20
N VAL A 77 -2.18 1.41 -0.23
CA VAL A 77 -2.01 0.44 0.87
C VAL A 77 -0.67 -0.30 0.77
N SER A 78 -0.16 -0.53 -0.44
CA SER A 78 1.04 -1.33 -0.67
C SER A 78 2.33 -0.62 -0.23
N PRO A 79 3.37 -1.38 0.17
CA PRO A 79 4.65 -0.85 0.64
C PRO A 79 5.54 -0.37 -0.52
N ASN A 80 5.00 0.46 -1.43
CA ASN A 80 5.77 0.98 -2.55
C ASN A 80 6.84 2.00 -2.09
N PRO A 81 7.92 2.21 -2.87
CA PRO A 81 9.02 3.10 -2.48
C PRO A 81 8.61 4.54 -2.20
N VAL A 82 7.64 5.08 -2.94
CA VAL A 82 7.16 6.47 -2.74
C VAL A 82 6.40 6.57 -1.43
N SER A 83 5.58 5.56 -1.11
CA SER A 83 4.89 5.50 0.19
C SER A 83 5.88 5.42 1.35
N ALA A 84 7.03 4.74 1.19
CA ALA A 84 8.07 4.75 2.23
C ALA A 84 8.61 6.16 2.54
N GLY A 85 8.72 7.02 1.53
CA GLY A 85 9.08 8.44 1.72
C GLY A 85 8.05 9.19 2.57
N ILE A 86 6.76 9.04 2.28
CA ILE A 86 5.68 9.66 3.07
C ILE A 86 5.63 9.11 4.50
N TYR A 87 5.71 7.79 4.67
CA TYR A 87 5.70 7.20 6.01
C TYR A 87 6.89 7.65 6.86
N TYR A 88 8.08 7.81 6.25
CA TYR A 88 9.23 8.36 6.95
C TYR A 88 9.02 9.83 7.31
N PHE A 89 8.50 10.64 6.40
CA PHE A 89 8.12 12.03 6.67
C PHE A 89 7.11 12.13 7.82
N ALA A 90 6.03 11.33 7.80
CA ALA A 90 5.04 11.28 8.87
C ALA A 90 5.64 10.82 10.21
N ASN A 91 6.60 9.89 10.21
CA ASN A 91 7.31 9.46 11.41
C ASN A 91 8.15 10.60 12.02
N GLN A 92 8.80 11.44 11.18
CA GLN A 92 9.53 12.62 11.67
C GLN A 92 8.57 13.67 12.25
N ALA A 93 7.42 13.89 11.60
CA ALA A 93 6.37 14.76 12.13
C ALA A 93 5.87 14.31 13.52
N ALA A 94 5.62 13.01 13.69
CA ALA A 94 5.20 12.44 14.96
C ALA A 94 6.26 12.57 16.07
N ARG A 95 7.53 12.70 15.70
CA ARG A 95 8.65 12.95 16.63
C ARG A 95 8.90 14.44 16.91
N HIS A 96 7.95 15.31 16.57
CA HIS A 96 8.02 16.77 16.76
C HIS A 96 9.22 17.45 16.09
N GLN A 97 9.67 16.92 14.97
CA GLN A 97 10.70 17.53 14.14
C GLN A 97 10.05 18.59 13.22
N LEU A 98 10.81 19.65 12.90
CA LEU A 98 10.37 20.60 11.87
C LEU A 98 10.12 19.86 10.56
N LEU A 99 8.96 20.10 9.97
CA LEU A 99 8.55 19.39 8.75
C LEU A 99 9.25 19.98 7.53
N GLU A 100 10.20 19.24 7.01
CA GLU A 100 10.94 19.59 5.80
C GLU A 100 10.70 18.56 4.69
N PHE A 101 10.53 19.05 3.46
CA PHE A 101 10.46 18.19 2.26
C PHE A 101 11.67 17.26 2.10
N ALA A 102 12.81 17.65 2.68
CA ALA A 102 14.02 16.84 2.72
C ALA A 102 13.82 15.46 3.36
N TYR A 103 12.96 15.35 4.37
CA TYR A 103 12.65 14.06 5.02
C TYR A 103 11.99 13.06 4.07
N PHE A 104 11.13 13.54 3.19
CA PHE A 104 10.53 12.66 2.17
C PHE A 104 11.61 12.02 1.28
N TRP A 105 12.52 12.83 0.74
CA TRP A 105 13.60 12.35 -0.11
C TRP A 105 14.60 11.46 0.64
N ALA A 106 14.88 11.79 1.90
CA ALA A 106 15.71 10.95 2.76
C ALA A 106 15.06 9.58 3.00
N GLY A 107 13.76 9.54 3.30
CA GLY A 107 12.99 8.31 3.46
C GLY A 107 12.93 7.49 2.19
N LEU A 108 12.60 8.13 1.06
CA LEU A 108 12.57 7.49 -0.25
C LEU A 108 13.91 6.81 -0.57
N ARG A 109 15.03 7.53 -0.46
CA ARG A 109 16.37 6.99 -0.76
C ARG A 109 16.78 5.87 0.21
N ARG A 110 16.54 6.07 1.50
CA ARG A 110 16.96 5.15 2.56
C ARG A 110 16.25 3.81 2.48
N TYR A 111 14.95 3.83 2.18
CA TYR A 111 14.10 2.63 2.22
C TYR A 111 13.73 2.10 0.83
N PHE A 112 14.23 2.72 -0.25
CA PHE A 112 13.88 2.38 -1.63
C PHE A 112 13.99 0.88 -1.93
N ALA A 113 15.19 0.31 -1.76
CA ALA A 113 15.44 -1.09 -2.12
C ALA A 113 14.55 -2.05 -1.30
N LYS A 114 14.42 -1.81 0.01
CA LYS A 114 13.62 -2.67 0.88
C LYS A 114 12.14 -2.58 0.55
N SER A 115 11.62 -1.37 0.36
CA SER A 115 10.21 -1.17 -0.01
C SER A 115 9.90 -1.67 -1.42
N ALA A 116 10.83 -1.56 -2.37
CA ALA A 116 10.67 -2.13 -3.71
C ALA A 116 10.56 -3.67 -3.68
N ILE A 117 11.38 -4.35 -2.89
CA ILE A 117 11.30 -5.81 -2.70
C ILE A 117 9.96 -6.18 -2.04
N LEU A 118 9.58 -5.47 -0.99
CA LEU A 118 8.30 -5.69 -0.30
C LEU A 118 7.12 -5.44 -1.23
N PHE A 119 7.18 -4.40 -2.06
CA PHE A 119 6.18 -4.10 -3.07
C PHE A 119 6.04 -5.23 -4.10
N ALA A 120 7.17 -5.75 -4.60
CA ALA A 120 7.17 -6.88 -5.54
C ALA A 120 6.53 -8.13 -4.90
N ILE A 121 6.91 -8.48 -3.67
CA ILE A 121 6.32 -9.60 -2.94
C ILE A 121 4.81 -9.37 -2.72
N SER A 122 4.43 -8.16 -2.32
CA SER A 122 3.03 -7.78 -2.10
C SER A 122 2.20 -7.89 -3.38
N THR A 123 2.76 -7.46 -4.51
CA THR A 123 2.11 -7.55 -5.82
C THR A 123 1.91 -9.00 -6.24
N VAL A 124 2.94 -9.84 -6.13
CA VAL A 124 2.84 -11.28 -6.46
C VAL A 124 1.82 -11.97 -5.56
N GLY A 125 1.85 -11.70 -4.24
CA GLY A 125 0.88 -12.26 -3.31
C GLY A 125 -0.55 -11.83 -3.62
N MET A 126 -0.78 -10.55 -3.92
CA MET A 126 -2.09 -10.04 -4.33
C MET A 126 -2.59 -10.73 -5.60
N LEU A 127 -1.73 -10.86 -6.61
CA LEU A 127 -2.09 -11.55 -7.86
C LEU A 127 -2.45 -13.01 -7.62
N ALA A 128 -1.70 -13.71 -6.77
CA ALA A 128 -2.02 -15.10 -6.40
C ALA A 128 -3.37 -15.23 -5.73
N VAL A 129 -3.72 -14.33 -4.80
CA VAL A 129 -5.02 -14.32 -4.13
C VAL A 129 -6.14 -14.01 -5.12
N LEU A 130 -5.99 -13.00 -5.95
CA LEU A 130 -7.00 -12.60 -6.95
C LEU A 130 -7.20 -13.68 -8.02
N PHE A 131 -6.14 -14.34 -8.46
CA PHE A 131 -6.23 -15.45 -9.40
C PHE A 131 -7.05 -16.59 -8.82
N ASN A 132 -6.74 -17.03 -7.60
CA ASN A 132 -7.50 -18.09 -6.94
C ASN A 132 -8.95 -17.69 -6.72
N LEU A 133 -9.20 -16.46 -6.25
CA LEU A 133 -10.57 -15.95 -6.08
C LEU A 133 -11.35 -16.00 -7.40
N SER A 134 -10.76 -15.48 -8.50
CA SER A 134 -11.37 -15.51 -9.83
C SER A 134 -11.66 -16.94 -10.29
N PHE A 135 -10.68 -17.84 -10.10
CA PHE A 135 -10.83 -19.26 -10.47
C PHE A 135 -12.02 -19.90 -9.73
N TYR A 136 -12.05 -19.82 -8.41
CA TYR A 136 -13.11 -20.48 -7.62
C TYR A 136 -14.50 -19.88 -7.86
N VAL A 137 -14.60 -18.58 -8.06
CA VAL A 137 -15.89 -17.92 -8.38
C VAL A 137 -16.41 -18.35 -9.76
N SER A 138 -15.53 -18.68 -10.71
CA SER A 138 -15.89 -19.08 -12.07
C SER A 138 -16.31 -20.55 -12.21
N VAL A 139 -16.06 -21.40 -11.19
CA VAL A 139 -16.40 -22.82 -11.23
C VAL A 139 -17.92 -23.01 -11.19
N PRO A 140 -18.52 -23.84 -12.07
CA PRO A 140 -19.98 -24.07 -12.10
C PRO A 140 -20.53 -24.79 -10.86
N ASN A 141 -19.67 -25.53 -10.13
CA ASN A 141 -20.07 -26.28 -8.94
C ASN A 141 -20.15 -25.38 -7.73
N ASP A 142 -21.33 -25.25 -7.12
CA ASP A 142 -21.57 -24.33 -5.99
C ASP A 142 -20.74 -24.69 -4.75
N TYR A 143 -20.50 -25.98 -4.47
CA TYR A 143 -19.67 -26.39 -3.33
C TYR A 143 -18.23 -25.95 -3.50
N ILE A 144 -17.68 -26.04 -4.70
CA ILE A 144 -16.32 -25.60 -5.01
C ILE A 144 -16.26 -24.07 -5.00
N ARG A 145 -17.30 -23.38 -5.50
CA ARG A 145 -17.42 -21.91 -5.47
C ARG A 145 -17.36 -21.35 -4.06
N LEU A 146 -17.86 -22.08 -3.05
CA LEU A 146 -17.77 -21.68 -1.64
C LEU A 146 -16.31 -21.51 -1.17
N LEU A 147 -15.34 -22.20 -1.78
CA LEU A 147 -13.92 -21.98 -1.50
C LEU A 147 -13.47 -20.56 -1.86
N GLY A 148 -14.18 -19.87 -2.76
CA GLY A 148 -13.94 -18.46 -3.06
C GLY A 148 -14.06 -17.57 -1.81
N ILE A 149 -14.91 -17.91 -0.85
CA ILE A 149 -15.08 -17.19 0.41
C ILE A 149 -13.76 -17.20 1.20
N LEU A 150 -13.04 -18.32 1.22
CA LEU A 150 -11.74 -18.42 1.87
C LEU A 150 -10.75 -17.42 1.26
N PHE A 151 -10.75 -17.26 -0.08
CA PHE A 151 -9.86 -16.30 -0.75
C PHE A 151 -10.30 -14.86 -0.56
N LEU A 152 -11.59 -14.58 -0.29
CA LEU A 152 -12.02 -13.26 0.17
C LEU A 152 -11.44 -12.92 1.56
N TYR A 153 -11.48 -13.88 2.49
CA TYR A 153 -10.83 -13.71 3.79
C TYR A 153 -9.33 -13.51 3.66
N LEU A 154 -8.68 -14.28 2.80
CA LEU A 154 -7.25 -14.15 2.53
C LEU A 154 -6.92 -12.80 1.91
N LEU A 155 -7.78 -12.28 1.01
CA LEU A 155 -7.65 -10.95 0.44
C LEU A 155 -7.73 -9.85 1.52
N TYR A 156 -8.75 -9.93 2.38
CA TYR A 156 -8.91 -9.00 3.49
C TYR A 156 -7.69 -9.02 4.43
N PHE A 157 -7.25 -10.21 4.85
CA PHE A 157 -6.06 -10.39 5.66
C PHE A 157 -4.80 -9.82 4.98
N TRP A 158 -4.63 -10.11 3.68
CA TRP A 158 -3.49 -9.62 2.91
C TRP A 158 -3.45 -8.09 2.86
N LEU A 159 -4.58 -7.44 2.61
CA LEU A 159 -4.70 -5.98 2.61
C LEU A 159 -4.44 -5.39 4.01
N SER A 160 -5.00 -5.99 5.05
CA SER A 160 -4.77 -5.56 6.43
C SER A 160 -3.28 -5.63 6.80
N MET A 161 -2.60 -6.70 6.42
CA MET A 161 -1.16 -6.87 6.64
C MET A 161 -0.35 -5.74 5.99
N GLN A 162 -0.72 -5.28 4.78
CA GLN A 162 0.01 -4.23 4.07
C GLN A 162 0.07 -2.91 4.86
N LEU A 163 -0.96 -2.59 5.66
CA LEU A 163 -0.99 -1.36 6.46
C LEU A 163 0.15 -1.30 7.49
N TYR A 164 0.63 -2.45 7.95
CA TYR A 164 1.67 -2.53 8.97
C TYR A 164 3.09 -2.66 8.39
N VAL A 165 3.23 -3.03 7.11
CA VAL A 165 4.54 -3.30 6.50
C VAL A 165 5.44 -2.07 6.52
N LEU A 166 4.98 -0.91 6.03
CA LEU A 166 5.81 0.32 5.98
C LEU A 166 6.13 0.89 7.36
N PRO A 167 5.19 1.01 8.30
CA PRO A 167 5.53 1.37 9.68
C PRO A 167 6.64 0.50 10.27
N LEU A 168 6.56 -0.82 10.09
CA LEU A 168 7.58 -1.75 10.59
C LEU A 168 8.94 -1.60 9.89
N VAL A 169 8.96 -1.29 8.59
CA VAL A 169 10.21 -1.00 7.85
C VAL A 169 10.92 0.21 8.44
N ILE A 170 10.17 1.25 8.77
CA ILE A 170 10.72 2.52 9.25
C ILE A 170 11.17 2.40 10.70
N GLU A 171 10.39 1.74 11.55
CA GLU A 171 10.71 1.58 12.97
C GLU A 171 11.83 0.55 13.19
N TYR A 172 11.87 -0.51 12.37
CA TYR A 172 12.85 -1.60 12.50
C TYR A 172 13.68 -1.79 11.22
N PRO A 173 14.49 -0.80 10.81
CA PRO A 173 15.21 -0.83 9.54
C PRO A 173 16.23 -1.98 9.43
N GLN A 174 16.70 -2.51 10.57
CA GLN A 174 17.69 -3.59 10.63
C GLN A 174 17.06 -4.97 10.37
N ARG A 175 15.75 -5.13 10.53
CA ARG A 175 15.08 -6.42 10.38
C ARG A 175 15.02 -6.85 8.91
N SER A 176 15.11 -8.16 8.68
CA SER A 176 14.98 -8.71 7.33
C SER A 176 13.56 -8.54 6.79
N VAL A 177 13.41 -8.58 5.46
CA VAL A 177 12.12 -8.50 4.75
C VAL A 177 11.13 -9.56 5.28
N LEU A 178 11.59 -10.81 5.44
CA LEU A 178 10.77 -11.90 5.96
C LEU A 178 10.30 -11.66 7.40
N THR A 179 11.16 -11.11 8.26
CA THR A 179 10.79 -10.78 9.64
C THR A 179 9.74 -9.68 9.67
N ILE A 180 9.84 -8.68 8.79
CA ILE A 180 8.87 -7.60 8.67
C ILE A 180 7.52 -8.15 8.23
N LEU A 181 7.48 -8.99 7.17
CA LEU A 181 6.24 -9.60 6.70
C LEU A 181 5.60 -10.50 7.76
N LYS A 182 6.41 -11.32 8.46
CA LYS A 182 5.91 -12.14 9.56
C LYS A 182 5.28 -11.31 10.67
N ASN A 183 5.95 -10.23 11.09
CA ASN A 183 5.43 -9.36 12.16
C ASN A 183 4.18 -8.61 11.70
N ALA A 184 4.14 -8.12 10.45
CA ALA A 184 2.96 -7.49 9.89
C ALA A 184 1.77 -8.46 9.84
N ALA A 185 2.01 -9.72 9.47
CA ALA A 185 0.99 -10.76 9.45
C ALA A 185 0.46 -11.07 10.86
N LEU A 186 1.33 -11.15 11.86
CA LEU A 186 0.93 -11.39 13.25
C LEU A 186 0.07 -10.23 13.80
N ILE A 187 0.47 -8.98 13.53
CA ILE A 187 -0.30 -7.80 13.96
C ILE A 187 -1.66 -7.73 13.24
N ALA A 188 -1.73 -8.17 11.98
CA ALA A 188 -2.99 -8.16 11.25
C ALA A 188 -3.97 -9.27 11.70
N LEU A 189 -3.50 -10.26 12.45
CA LEU A 189 -4.32 -11.34 13.03
C LEU A 189 -4.81 -11.04 14.45
N ASP A 190 -4.18 -10.06 15.13
CA ASP A 190 -4.50 -9.66 16.50
C ASP A 190 -5.61 -8.60 16.53
#